data_a72a2b1f4892bda92fb05afeaa744c8b
#
_entry.id   a72a2b1f4892bda92fb05afeaa744c8b
#
_cell.length_a   1.000
_cell.length_b   1.000
_cell.length_c   1.000
_cell.angle_alpha   90.00
_cell.angle_beta   90.00
_cell.angle_gamma   90.00
#
_symmetry.space_group_name_H-M   'P 1'
#
loop_
_entity.id
_entity.type
_entity.pdbx_description
1 polymer ?
#
loop_
_entity_poly.entity_id
_entity_poly.type
_entity_poly.pdbx_seq_one_letter_code
_entity_poly.pdbx_strand_id
1 'polypeptide(L)'
;MVFKQKYTLGEAVPDSPHSVVSNLPTLADVCAYEEKATYVAGAMGQGYPRFVEHRWVRVLRERMAADLGVPAASSVVVRKLTRCLRDSILALDSAIQCHSFDAQVYGLATDLLYFNTEHYSPEGEAKLKAFVQHTGCRISSRIAEELLSGLVYFGGGWKGIVGAECEGAERAVIQSIAELSGLPSSEAVSITASGMNAFYAAFKAMQSWQLARGRTECLQLGWLYVDSGHILQKYLSAEETLSVEYAICDTEAILAKVESLGEALSVVVLEFPTNPFCELADLKRISEAVWAQGGLLLIDPSILSVYNVNCTPYADVLVSSLTKYAAHTGDVMAGTVVLNEASVAYAELREGISAHAIPLHGADLCALQRSMRTAQSSVERINENTCRVVDFLKGHPKVR
;
A
#
# COMPACT_ATOMS: atom_id res chain seq x y z
N MET A 1 -34.56 -10.37 -7.91
CA MET A 1 -33.75 -10.50 -9.16
C MET A 1 -32.57 -11.39 -8.84
N VAL A 2 -32.49 -12.60 -9.42
CA VAL A 2 -31.35 -13.48 -9.25
C VAL A 2 -30.36 -13.06 -10.33
N PHE A 3 -29.21 -12.50 -9.94
CA PHE A 3 -28.14 -12.20 -10.88
C PHE A 3 -27.60 -13.53 -11.44
N LYS A 4 -27.89 -13.80 -12.72
CA LYS A 4 -27.39 -14.98 -13.44
C LYS A 4 -26.01 -14.77 -14.07
N GLN A 5 -25.24 -13.83 -13.60
CA GLN A 5 -23.89 -13.66 -14.11
C GLN A 5 -23.03 -14.79 -13.54
N LYS A 6 -22.65 -15.73 -14.40
CA LYS A 6 -21.65 -16.76 -14.04
C LYS A 6 -20.30 -16.09 -14.14
N TYR A 7 -19.70 -15.85 -13.00
CA TYR A 7 -18.31 -15.46 -12.93
C TYR A 7 -17.41 -16.68 -13.07
N THR A 8 -16.35 -16.56 -13.84
CA THR A 8 -15.34 -17.61 -14.02
C THR A 8 -14.22 -17.43 -12.98
N LEU A 9 -13.68 -18.52 -12.48
CA LEU A 9 -12.53 -18.48 -11.59
C LEU A 9 -11.35 -17.77 -12.26
N GLY A 10 -10.77 -16.79 -11.57
CA GLY A 10 -9.64 -16.00 -12.05
C GLY A 10 -10.00 -14.89 -13.06
N GLU A 11 -11.30 -14.75 -13.41
CA GLU A 11 -11.76 -13.68 -14.30
C GLU A 11 -11.49 -12.31 -13.67
N ALA A 12 -11.01 -11.37 -14.49
CA ALA A 12 -10.73 -10.01 -14.06
C ALA A 12 -12.01 -9.23 -13.69
N VAL A 13 -11.97 -8.52 -12.59
CA VAL A 13 -13.04 -7.64 -12.15
C VAL A 13 -12.46 -6.24 -11.82
N PRO A 14 -12.74 -5.20 -12.58
CA PRO A 14 -13.53 -5.13 -13.82
C PRO A 14 -12.87 -5.88 -15.00
N ASP A 15 -13.58 -5.99 -16.12
CA ASP A 15 -13.02 -6.42 -17.40
C ASP A 15 -12.09 -5.32 -17.95
N SER A 16 -10.90 -5.26 -17.35
CA SER A 16 -9.82 -4.32 -17.66
C SER A 16 -8.51 -5.08 -17.76
N PRO A 17 -7.66 -4.75 -18.74
CA PRO A 17 -6.34 -5.35 -18.85
C PRO A 17 -5.44 -5.06 -17.64
N HIS A 18 -5.78 -4.07 -16.83
CA HIS A 18 -5.05 -3.66 -15.63
C HIS A 18 -5.79 -3.96 -14.32
N SER A 19 -6.85 -4.77 -14.36
CA SER A 19 -7.60 -5.11 -13.15
C SER A 19 -6.68 -5.60 -12.04
N VAL A 20 -6.92 -5.10 -10.84
CA VAL A 20 -6.24 -5.52 -9.60
C VAL A 20 -7.08 -6.48 -8.77
N VAL A 21 -8.21 -6.92 -9.32
CA VAL A 21 -9.15 -7.84 -8.67
C VAL A 21 -9.43 -9.01 -9.59
N SER A 22 -9.47 -10.22 -9.04
CA SER A 22 -9.91 -11.44 -9.72
C SER A 22 -11.06 -12.09 -8.98
N ASN A 23 -11.90 -12.77 -9.72
CA ASN A 23 -13.08 -13.41 -9.19
C ASN A 23 -12.76 -14.77 -8.58
N LEU A 24 -13.24 -14.99 -7.37
CA LEU A 24 -13.29 -16.30 -6.68
C LEU A 24 -14.77 -16.64 -6.45
N PRO A 25 -15.43 -17.34 -7.41
CA PRO A 25 -16.89 -17.41 -7.46
C PRO A 25 -17.54 -18.24 -6.35
N THR A 26 -16.80 -19.13 -5.71
CA THR A 26 -17.34 -19.99 -4.63
C THR A 26 -16.49 -19.93 -3.37
N LEU A 27 -17.09 -20.29 -2.23
CA LEU A 27 -16.34 -20.42 -0.97
C LEU A 27 -15.21 -21.46 -1.10
N ALA A 28 -15.41 -22.52 -1.87
CA ALA A 28 -14.35 -23.52 -2.11
C ALA A 28 -13.15 -22.88 -2.86
N ASP A 29 -13.40 -21.98 -3.81
CA ASP A 29 -12.33 -21.26 -4.51
C ASP A 29 -11.60 -20.30 -3.58
N VAL A 30 -12.32 -19.64 -2.66
CA VAL A 30 -11.70 -18.79 -1.63
C VAL A 30 -10.80 -19.60 -0.71
N CYS A 31 -11.29 -20.75 -0.18
CA CYS A 31 -10.48 -21.64 0.65
C CYS A 31 -9.24 -22.14 -0.11
N ALA A 32 -9.42 -22.58 -1.34
CA ALA A 32 -8.34 -23.07 -2.18
C ALA A 32 -7.30 -21.97 -2.54
N TYR A 33 -7.74 -20.72 -2.66
CA TYR A 33 -6.84 -19.57 -2.83
C TYR A 33 -5.97 -19.37 -1.60
N GLU A 34 -6.54 -19.40 -0.40
CA GLU A 34 -5.80 -19.27 0.87
C GLU A 34 -4.82 -20.44 1.08
N GLU A 35 -5.23 -21.65 0.67
CA GLU A 35 -4.38 -22.85 0.70
C GLU A 35 -3.34 -22.90 -0.43
N LYS A 36 -3.31 -21.88 -1.30
CA LYS A 36 -2.38 -21.76 -2.45
C LYS A 36 -2.49 -22.93 -3.43
N ALA A 37 -3.70 -23.44 -3.63
CA ALA A 37 -3.96 -24.53 -4.56
C ALA A 37 -3.55 -24.15 -5.99
N THR A 38 -2.85 -25.05 -6.66
CA THR A 38 -2.25 -24.80 -7.98
C THR A 38 -3.27 -24.48 -9.07
N TYR A 39 -4.48 -25.05 -9.01
CA TYR A 39 -5.52 -24.80 -10.00
C TYR A 39 -6.06 -23.35 -9.92
N VAL A 40 -6.13 -22.78 -8.72
CA VAL A 40 -6.54 -21.36 -8.53
C VAL A 40 -5.44 -20.43 -9.06
N ALA A 41 -4.19 -20.69 -8.68
CA ALA A 41 -3.05 -19.91 -9.17
C ALA A 41 -2.94 -19.97 -10.70
N GLY A 42 -3.20 -21.12 -11.30
CA GLY A 42 -3.17 -21.32 -12.75
C GLY A 42 -4.32 -20.62 -13.49
N ALA A 43 -5.46 -20.42 -12.85
CA ALA A 43 -6.61 -19.70 -13.42
C ALA A 43 -6.44 -18.16 -13.36
N MET A 44 -5.59 -17.64 -12.47
CA MET A 44 -5.43 -16.22 -12.24
C MET A 44 -4.39 -15.62 -13.20
N GLY A 45 -4.84 -14.98 -14.27
CA GLY A 45 -3.99 -14.20 -15.17
C GLY A 45 -3.59 -12.80 -14.63
N GLN A 46 -4.34 -12.30 -13.67
CA GLN A 46 -4.15 -11.02 -12.95
C GLN A 46 -4.89 -11.09 -11.62
N GLY A 47 -4.66 -10.13 -10.75
CA GLY A 47 -5.26 -10.06 -9.42
C GLY A 47 -4.58 -8.97 -8.59
N TYR A 48 -4.73 -9.02 -7.27
CA TYR A 48 -4.10 -8.01 -6.42
C TYR A 48 -2.58 -8.05 -6.55
N PRO A 49 -1.92 -7.00 -7.09
CA PRO A 49 -0.55 -7.09 -7.62
C PRO A 49 0.52 -7.47 -6.60
N ARG A 50 0.25 -7.31 -5.29
CA ARG A 50 1.18 -7.73 -4.23
C ARG A 50 1.20 -9.25 -4.02
N PHE A 51 0.11 -9.94 -4.38
CA PHE A 51 -0.02 -11.39 -4.21
C PHE A 51 0.03 -12.15 -5.53
N VAL A 52 -0.52 -11.55 -6.59
CA VAL A 52 -0.60 -12.18 -7.92
C VAL A 52 0.24 -11.36 -8.89
N GLU A 53 1.26 -11.97 -9.49
CA GLU A 53 2.05 -11.32 -10.52
C GLU A 53 1.22 -11.15 -11.79
N HIS A 54 1.04 -9.92 -12.24
CA HIS A 54 0.31 -9.61 -13.45
C HIS A 54 0.99 -10.19 -14.69
N ARG A 55 0.21 -10.68 -15.68
CA ARG A 55 0.72 -11.32 -16.90
C ARG A 55 1.80 -10.50 -17.62
N TRP A 56 1.64 -9.19 -17.75
CA TRP A 56 2.63 -8.34 -18.42
C TRP A 56 3.90 -8.14 -17.60
N VAL A 57 3.79 -8.08 -16.29
CA VAL A 57 4.96 -8.06 -15.40
C VAL A 57 5.76 -9.35 -15.57
N ARG A 58 5.07 -10.49 -15.68
CA ARG A 58 5.70 -11.79 -15.94
C ARG A 58 6.42 -11.80 -17.28
N VAL A 59 5.77 -11.38 -18.38
CA VAL A 59 6.37 -11.31 -19.72
C VAL A 59 7.58 -10.38 -19.71
N LEU A 60 7.50 -9.21 -19.08
CA LEU A 60 8.64 -8.30 -18.96
C LEU A 60 9.81 -8.96 -18.21
N ARG A 61 9.53 -9.60 -17.08
CA ARG A 61 10.52 -10.31 -16.28
C ARG A 61 11.22 -11.42 -17.08
N GLU A 62 10.46 -12.20 -17.84
CA GLU A 62 10.99 -13.24 -18.72
C GLU A 62 11.88 -12.66 -19.84
N ARG A 63 11.49 -11.52 -20.40
CA ARG A 63 12.30 -10.83 -21.40
C ARG A 63 13.60 -10.31 -20.81
N MET A 64 13.55 -9.63 -19.65
CA MET A 64 14.73 -9.14 -18.95
C MET A 64 15.68 -10.28 -18.58
N ALA A 65 15.13 -11.42 -18.12
CA ALA A 65 15.91 -12.62 -17.82
C ALA A 65 16.65 -13.15 -19.05
N ALA A 66 15.97 -13.22 -20.21
CA ALA A 66 16.57 -13.65 -21.46
C ALA A 66 17.71 -12.72 -21.91
N ASP A 67 17.50 -11.40 -21.79
CA ASP A 67 18.53 -10.38 -22.14
C ASP A 67 19.76 -10.48 -21.21
N LEU A 68 19.58 -10.90 -19.95
CA LEU A 68 20.67 -11.12 -18.98
C LEU A 68 21.29 -12.54 -19.07
N GLY A 69 20.65 -13.47 -19.77
CA GLY A 69 21.08 -14.88 -19.81
C GLY A 69 20.89 -15.62 -18.48
N VAL A 70 19.87 -15.24 -17.68
CA VAL A 70 19.56 -15.85 -16.36
C VAL A 70 18.18 -16.51 -16.36
N PRO A 71 17.92 -17.50 -15.46
CA PRO A 71 16.61 -18.15 -15.38
C PRO A 71 15.51 -17.18 -14.92
N ALA A 72 14.43 -17.06 -15.70
CA ALA A 72 13.30 -16.17 -15.39
C ALA A 72 12.54 -16.57 -14.13
N ALA A 73 12.51 -17.85 -13.78
CA ALA A 73 11.76 -18.35 -12.62
C ALA A 73 12.29 -17.81 -11.28
N SER A 74 13.57 -17.45 -11.24
CA SER A 74 14.28 -17.00 -10.06
C SER A 74 14.56 -15.49 -10.10
N SER A 75 13.54 -14.66 -10.38
CA SER A 75 13.77 -13.22 -10.52
C SER A 75 12.58 -12.37 -10.06
N VAL A 76 12.88 -11.16 -9.64
CA VAL A 76 11.90 -10.15 -9.24
C VAL A 76 12.24 -8.82 -9.89
N VAL A 77 11.27 -8.16 -10.48
CA VAL A 77 11.42 -6.82 -11.07
C VAL A 77 10.70 -5.80 -10.18
N VAL A 78 11.41 -4.75 -9.83
CA VAL A 78 10.88 -3.64 -9.06
C VAL A 78 11.20 -2.32 -9.75
N ARG A 79 10.43 -1.26 -9.41
CA ARG A 79 10.76 0.11 -9.84
C ARG A 79 12.09 0.53 -9.26
N LYS A 80 12.64 1.62 -9.82
CA LYS A 80 13.75 2.34 -9.18
C LYS A 80 13.35 2.65 -7.74
N LEU A 81 14.10 2.06 -6.86
CA LEU A 81 13.95 2.28 -5.43
C LEU A 81 14.73 3.54 -5.05
N THR A 82 14.25 4.22 -4.01
CA THR A 82 15.07 5.18 -3.32
C THR A 82 16.34 4.49 -2.81
N ARG A 83 17.40 5.27 -2.57
CA ARG A 83 18.64 4.71 -2.04
C ARG A 83 18.41 3.89 -0.78
N CYS A 84 17.59 4.41 0.15
CA CYS A 84 17.27 3.73 1.41
C CYS A 84 16.61 2.37 1.20
N LEU A 85 15.63 2.26 0.29
CA LEU A 85 14.98 0.98 -0.02
C LEU A 85 15.92 -0.01 -0.69
N ARG A 86 16.76 0.46 -1.62
CA ARG A 86 17.77 -0.36 -2.28
C ARG A 86 18.77 -0.92 -1.26
N ASP A 87 19.30 -0.08 -0.40
CA ASP A 87 20.26 -0.48 0.63
C ASP A 87 19.63 -1.48 1.61
N SER A 88 18.35 -1.28 1.95
CA SER A 88 17.59 -2.23 2.77
C SER A 88 17.45 -3.61 2.13
N ILE A 89 17.20 -3.68 0.81
CA ILE A 89 17.15 -4.96 0.09
C ILE A 89 18.53 -5.63 0.09
N LEU A 90 19.58 -4.90 -0.23
CA LEU A 90 20.94 -5.44 -0.29
C LEU A 90 21.44 -5.93 1.07
N ALA A 91 20.91 -5.40 2.16
CA ALA A 91 21.21 -5.84 3.51
C ALA A 91 20.48 -7.13 3.93
N LEU A 92 19.46 -7.60 3.18
CA LEU A 92 18.71 -8.82 3.53
C LEU A 92 19.54 -10.09 3.40
N ASP A 93 20.40 -10.15 2.38
CA ASP A 93 21.26 -11.27 2.11
C ASP A 93 22.46 -10.79 1.26
N SER A 94 23.69 -11.18 1.63
CA SER A 94 24.93 -10.81 0.92
C SER A 94 25.01 -11.39 -0.51
N ALA A 95 24.24 -12.41 -0.81
CA ALA A 95 24.15 -13.02 -2.14
C ALA A 95 23.24 -12.25 -3.11
N ILE A 96 22.50 -11.23 -2.62
CA ILE A 96 21.58 -10.47 -3.47
C ILE A 96 22.35 -9.70 -4.55
N GLN A 97 22.12 -10.09 -5.80
CA GLN A 97 22.61 -9.38 -6.99
C GLN A 97 21.49 -8.52 -7.58
N CYS A 98 21.82 -7.26 -7.80
CA CYS A 98 20.89 -6.28 -8.38
C CYS A 98 21.46 -5.77 -9.70
N HIS A 99 20.70 -5.92 -10.77
CA HIS A 99 21.00 -5.34 -12.08
C HIS A 99 20.12 -4.11 -12.28
N SER A 100 20.74 -2.98 -12.58
CA SER A 100 20.03 -1.76 -12.98
C SER A 100 19.86 -1.76 -14.49
N PHE A 101 18.64 -1.55 -14.96
CA PHE A 101 18.37 -1.30 -16.37
C PHE A 101 18.24 0.20 -16.56
N ASP A 102 19.15 0.77 -17.35
CA ASP A 102 19.10 2.18 -17.70
C ASP A 102 17.85 2.44 -18.57
N ALA A 103 17.17 3.51 -18.28
CA ALA A 103 16.02 4.00 -19.04
C ALA A 103 16.31 4.18 -20.54
N GLN A 104 17.54 4.44 -20.93
CA GLN A 104 17.91 4.57 -22.34
C GLN A 104 17.80 3.27 -23.14
N VAL A 105 17.91 2.11 -22.49
CA VAL A 105 17.79 0.80 -23.15
C VAL A 105 16.33 0.51 -23.53
N TYR A 106 15.38 1.02 -22.75
CA TYR A 106 13.96 0.77 -22.94
C TYR A 106 13.15 2.02 -23.29
N GLY A 107 13.78 3.16 -23.49
CA GLY A 107 13.13 4.41 -23.90
C GLY A 107 12.30 5.12 -22.82
N LEU A 108 12.37 4.68 -21.56
CA LEU A 108 11.63 5.24 -20.43
C LEU A 108 12.56 5.91 -19.41
N ALA A 109 12.08 7.01 -18.85
CA ALA A 109 12.75 7.71 -17.75
C ALA A 109 12.64 6.99 -16.38
N THR A 110 12.36 5.68 -16.37
CA THR A 110 12.13 4.90 -15.14
C THR A 110 13.15 3.77 -15.04
N ASP A 111 14.14 3.92 -14.16
CA ASP A 111 15.08 2.84 -13.88
C ASP A 111 14.34 1.66 -13.24
N LEU A 112 14.62 0.48 -13.73
CA LEU A 112 14.16 -0.78 -13.15
C LEU A 112 15.33 -1.48 -12.47
N LEU A 113 15.01 -2.18 -11.38
CA LEU A 113 15.92 -3.08 -10.72
C LEU A 113 15.45 -4.51 -10.94
N TYR A 114 16.33 -5.34 -11.41
CA TYR A 114 16.13 -6.77 -11.59
C TYR A 114 16.97 -7.52 -10.56
N PHE A 115 16.31 -8.34 -9.74
CA PHE A 115 16.97 -9.16 -8.76
C PHE A 115 16.96 -10.61 -9.25
N ASN A 116 18.17 -11.16 -9.50
CA ASN A 116 18.35 -12.57 -9.77
C ASN A 116 18.45 -13.33 -8.44
N THR A 117 17.59 -14.30 -8.22
CA THR A 117 17.52 -15.10 -6.98
C THR A 117 18.12 -16.50 -7.16
N GLU A 118 18.75 -16.79 -8.31
CA GLU A 118 19.30 -18.12 -8.62
C GLU A 118 20.30 -18.63 -7.56
N HIS A 119 21.06 -17.72 -6.97
CA HIS A 119 22.09 -18.04 -5.99
C HIS A 119 21.65 -17.78 -4.55
N TYR A 120 20.36 -17.40 -4.32
CA TYR A 120 19.86 -17.16 -2.98
C TYR A 120 19.57 -18.46 -2.27
N SER A 121 19.79 -18.45 -0.95
CA SER A 121 19.19 -19.47 -0.10
C SER A 121 17.66 -19.37 -0.18
N PRO A 122 16.91 -20.48 0.05
CA PRO A 122 15.46 -20.41 0.14
C PRO A 122 14.97 -19.34 1.15
N GLU A 123 15.74 -19.11 2.22
CA GLU A 123 15.46 -18.06 3.21
C GLU A 123 15.70 -16.66 2.64
N GLY A 124 16.78 -16.42 1.91
CA GLY A 124 17.08 -15.14 1.27
C GLY A 124 16.04 -14.78 0.22
N GLU A 125 15.60 -15.74 -0.60
CA GLU A 125 14.51 -15.54 -1.56
C GLU A 125 13.20 -15.20 -0.86
N ALA A 126 12.86 -15.89 0.23
CA ALA A 126 11.66 -15.62 1.00
C ALA A 126 11.70 -14.22 1.63
N LYS A 127 12.86 -13.79 2.17
CA LYS A 127 13.06 -12.44 2.71
C LYS A 127 12.86 -11.37 1.63
N LEU A 128 13.44 -11.55 0.44
CA LEU A 128 13.27 -10.61 -0.68
C LEU A 128 11.80 -10.52 -1.11
N LYS A 129 11.13 -11.66 -1.31
CA LYS A 129 9.71 -11.69 -1.67
C LYS A 129 8.84 -10.99 -0.63
N ALA A 130 9.08 -11.26 0.67
CA ALA A 130 8.38 -10.61 1.76
C ALA A 130 8.65 -9.10 1.79
N PHE A 131 9.89 -8.66 1.61
CA PHE A 131 10.23 -7.24 1.57
C PHE A 131 9.51 -6.54 0.41
N VAL A 132 9.55 -7.09 -0.80
CA VAL A 132 8.87 -6.53 -1.98
C VAL A 132 7.35 -6.45 -1.76
N GLN A 133 6.75 -7.46 -1.11
CA GLN A 133 5.33 -7.47 -0.75
C GLN A 133 4.99 -6.39 0.28
N HIS A 134 5.75 -6.30 1.37
CA HIS A 134 5.49 -5.38 2.48
C HIS A 134 5.73 -3.92 2.08
N THR A 135 6.79 -3.65 1.32
CA THR A 135 7.09 -2.30 0.85
C THR A 135 6.27 -1.86 -0.37
N GLY A 136 5.55 -2.79 -1.01
CA GLY A 136 4.72 -2.50 -2.17
C GLY A 136 5.49 -1.95 -3.38
N CYS A 137 6.77 -2.32 -3.53
CA CYS A 137 7.68 -1.75 -4.55
C CYS A 137 7.60 -2.44 -5.92
N ARG A 138 6.68 -3.37 -6.15
CA ARG A 138 6.49 -3.98 -7.47
C ARG A 138 6.08 -2.96 -8.52
N ILE A 139 6.47 -3.21 -9.76
CA ILE A 139 5.99 -2.41 -10.90
C ILE A 139 4.51 -2.69 -11.15
N SER A 140 3.79 -1.66 -11.66
CA SER A 140 2.42 -1.83 -12.09
C SER A 140 2.33 -2.50 -13.46
N SER A 141 1.14 -3.03 -13.78
CA SER A 141 0.86 -3.58 -15.11
C SER A 141 0.99 -2.54 -16.22
N ARG A 142 0.70 -1.26 -15.94
CA ARG A 142 0.87 -0.17 -16.89
C ARG A 142 2.33 0.13 -17.18
N ILE A 143 3.20 0.12 -16.18
CA ILE A 143 4.66 0.21 -16.39
C ILE A 143 5.12 -0.94 -17.28
N ALA A 144 4.70 -2.17 -16.97
CA ALA A 144 5.11 -3.34 -17.74
C ALA A 144 4.61 -3.27 -19.19
N GLU A 145 3.38 -2.83 -19.43
CA GLU A 145 2.82 -2.64 -20.77
C GLU A 145 3.60 -1.59 -21.57
N GLU A 146 3.88 -0.43 -20.97
CA GLU A 146 4.64 0.64 -21.64
C GLU A 146 6.04 0.15 -22.02
N LEU A 147 6.72 -0.56 -21.12
CA LEU A 147 8.04 -1.13 -21.37
C LEU A 147 8.01 -2.18 -22.49
N LEU A 148 7.05 -3.08 -22.47
CA LEU A 148 6.89 -4.09 -23.51
C LEU A 148 6.53 -3.48 -24.87
N SER A 149 5.72 -2.44 -24.90
CA SER A 149 5.35 -1.71 -26.11
C SER A 149 6.56 -0.96 -26.70
N GLY A 150 7.43 -0.38 -25.89
CA GLY A 150 8.68 0.23 -26.29
C GLY A 150 9.69 -0.76 -26.86
N LEU A 151 9.70 -2.00 -26.37
CA LEU A 151 10.56 -3.09 -26.89
C LEU A 151 10.17 -3.55 -28.30
N VAL A 152 8.97 -3.30 -28.75
CA VAL A 152 8.49 -3.63 -30.11
C VAL A 152 8.86 -2.56 -31.13
N TYR A 153 9.14 -1.33 -30.72
CA TYR A 153 9.50 -0.21 -31.59
C TYR A 153 11.00 0.10 -31.56
N PHE A 154 11.81 -0.78 -32.13
CA PHE A 154 13.19 -0.46 -32.47
C PHE A 154 13.21 0.50 -33.68
N GLY A 155 13.48 1.79 -33.45
CA GLY A 155 13.84 2.68 -34.54
C GLY A 155 13.37 4.15 -34.50
N GLY A 156 12.63 4.55 -33.53
CA GLY A 156 12.21 5.95 -33.42
C GLY A 156 12.01 6.36 -31.96
N GLY A 157 12.72 7.38 -31.54
CA GLY A 157 12.62 7.89 -30.19
C GLY A 157 11.18 8.00 -29.68
N TRP A 158 10.89 7.31 -28.62
CA TRP A 158 9.64 7.40 -27.90
C TRP A 158 9.57 8.76 -27.22
N LYS A 159 8.83 9.69 -27.77
CA LYS A 159 8.26 10.79 -27.01
C LYS A 159 7.08 10.19 -26.28
N GLY A 160 7.18 10.07 -24.93
CA GLY A 160 6.22 9.38 -24.13
C GLY A 160 4.77 9.73 -24.48
N ILE A 161 3.93 8.72 -24.56
CA ILE A 161 2.48 8.89 -24.45
C ILE A 161 2.15 9.18 -22.98
N VAL A 162 2.67 10.26 -22.46
CA VAL A 162 1.98 11.05 -21.46
C VAL A 162 1.08 11.94 -22.30
N GLY A 163 -0.11 11.47 -22.63
CA GLY A 163 -1.08 12.31 -23.31
C GLY A 163 -1.29 13.59 -22.51
N ALA A 164 -1.67 14.68 -23.15
CA ALA A 164 -1.99 15.94 -22.48
C ALA A 164 -3.02 15.79 -21.34
N GLU A 165 -3.82 14.71 -21.33
CA GLU A 165 -4.73 14.34 -20.25
C GLU A 165 -4.04 13.87 -18.97
N CYS A 166 -2.78 13.44 -19.02
CA CYS A 166 -2.00 13.04 -17.86
C CYS A 166 -1.19 14.19 -17.25
N GLU A 167 -1.02 15.26 -18.01
CA GLU A 167 -0.38 16.46 -17.51
C GLU A 167 -1.25 17.08 -16.41
N GLY A 168 -0.70 17.20 -15.21
CA GLY A 168 -1.42 17.70 -14.03
C GLY A 168 -2.24 16.67 -13.26
N ALA A 169 -2.30 15.39 -13.66
CA ALA A 169 -3.04 14.36 -12.94
C ALA A 169 -2.56 14.20 -11.48
N GLU A 170 -1.24 14.21 -11.27
CA GLU A 170 -0.67 14.14 -9.93
C GLU A 170 -1.12 15.30 -9.05
N ARG A 171 -1.02 16.53 -9.57
CA ARG A 171 -1.47 17.74 -8.86
C ARG A 171 -2.95 17.65 -8.51
N ALA A 172 -3.80 17.19 -9.44
CA ALA A 172 -5.24 17.08 -9.23
C ALA A 172 -5.57 16.04 -8.17
N VAL A 173 -4.88 14.89 -8.16
CA VAL A 173 -5.04 13.85 -7.13
C VAL A 173 -4.60 14.37 -5.76
N ILE A 174 -3.41 14.96 -5.68
CA ILE A 174 -2.88 15.55 -4.44
C ILE A 174 -3.83 16.62 -3.90
N GLN A 175 -4.30 17.53 -4.76
CA GLN A 175 -5.23 18.59 -4.35
C GLN A 175 -6.54 18.00 -3.80
N SER A 176 -7.13 17.01 -4.48
CA SER A 176 -8.35 16.34 -4.00
C SER A 176 -8.15 15.66 -2.63
N ILE A 177 -7.02 15.00 -2.41
CA ILE A 177 -6.72 14.38 -1.10
C ILE A 177 -6.52 15.45 -0.02
N ALA A 178 -5.83 16.55 -0.32
CA ALA A 178 -5.64 17.66 0.60
C ALA A 178 -6.99 18.28 1.03
N GLU A 179 -7.89 18.51 0.07
CA GLU A 179 -9.25 19.02 0.34
C GLU A 179 -10.06 18.06 1.23
N LEU A 180 -10.07 16.75 0.90
CA LEU A 180 -10.75 15.73 1.70
C LEU A 180 -10.17 15.60 3.11
N SER A 181 -8.89 15.86 3.28
CA SER A 181 -8.18 15.84 4.56
C SER A 181 -8.27 17.15 5.33
N GLY A 182 -8.93 18.18 4.77
CA GLY A 182 -9.08 19.49 5.39
C GLY A 182 -7.77 20.27 5.55
N LEU A 183 -6.79 20.00 4.68
CA LEU A 183 -5.47 20.64 4.75
C LEU A 183 -5.46 21.99 4.05
N PRO A 184 -4.75 22.98 4.58
CA PRO A 184 -4.59 24.30 3.94
C PRO A 184 -3.65 24.25 2.72
N SER A 185 -2.76 23.26 2.67
CA SER A 185 -1.77 23.09 1.60
C SER A 185 -1.75 21.64 1.09
N SER A 186 -1.48 21.48 -0.20
CA SER A 186 -1.27 20.18 -0.80
C SER A 186 0.16 19.61 -0.60
N GLU A 187 1.07 20.38 -0.02
CA GLU A 187 2.47 19.97 0.21
C GLU A 187 2.60 18.86 1.27
N ALA A 188 1.58 18.72 2.12
CA ALA A 188 1.51 17.69 3.15
C ALA A 188 1.05 16.32 2.61
N VAL A 189 0.74 16.22 1.31
CA VAL A 189 0.21 14.99 0.68
C VAL A 189 1.24 14.38 -0.25
N SER A 190 1.46 13.08 -0.13
CA SER A 190 2.27 12.28 -1.04
C SER A 190 1.45 11.13 -1.60
N ILE A 191 1.56 10.88 -2.91
CA ILE A 191 0.92 9.73 -3.58
C ILE A 191 1.97 8.66 -3.85
N THR A 192 1.68 7.43 -3.43
CA THR A 192 2.62 6.32 -3.48
C THR A 192 2.10 5.17 -4.34
N ALA A 193 3.01 4.29 -4.76
CA ALA A 193 2.71 3.13 -5.61
C ALA A 193 1.70 2.13 -4.99
N SER A 194 1.51 2.17 -3.68
CA SER A 194 0.53 1.34 -2.96
C SER A 194 0.29 1.85 -1.55
N GLY A 195 -0.83 1.46 -0.91
CA GLY A 195 -1.07 1.71 0.51
C GLY A 195 0.01 1.13 1.41
N MET A 196 0.59 -0.02 1.05
CA MET A 196 1.71 -0.60 1.81
C MET A 196 2.99 0.21 1.70
N ASN A 197 3.26 0.81 0.53
CA ASN A 197 4.38 1.74 0.40
C ASN A 197 4.14 3.01 1.22
N ALA A 198 2.93 3.52 1.25
CA ALA A 198 2.55 4.64 2.12
C ALA A 198 2.82 4.30 3.60
N PHE A 199 2.34 3.14 4.06
CA PHE A 199 2.52 2.68 5.43
C PHE A 199 4.01 2.50 5.77
N TYR A 200 4.76 1.78 4.93
CA TYR A 200 6.18 1.55 5.16
C TYR A 200 6.99 2.85 5.22
N ALA A 201 6.76 3.76 4.26
CA ALA A 201 7.46 5.03 4.21
C ALA A 201 7.16 5.92 5.44
N ALA A 202 5.89 6.00 5.83
CA ALA A 202 5.46 6.73 7.02
C ALA A 202 6.07 6.14 8.29
N PHE A 203 5.93 4.83 8.48
CA PHE A 203 6.46 4.14 9.66
C PHE A 203 7.99 4.30 9.79
N LYS A 204 8.76 4.08 8.70
CA LYS A 204 10.21 4.23 8.72
C LYS A 204 10.67 5.67 9.00
N ALA A 205 9.97 6.66 8.50
CA ALA A 205 10.25 8.07 8.80
C ALA A 205 10.01 8.38 10.28
N MET A 206 8.85 7.98 10.83
CA MET A 206 8.52 8.18 12.24
C MET A 206 9.48 7.42 13.16
N GLN A 207 9.77 6.16 12.83
CA GLN A 207 10.72 5.32 13.53
C GLN A 207 12.10 5.99 13.64
N SER A 208 12.65 6.42 12.51
CA SER A 208 13.97 7.05 12.45
C SER A 208 14.02 8.34 13.28
N TRP A 209 12.97 9.14 13.22
CA TRP A 209 12.86 10.38 13.98
C TRP A 209 12.82 10.14 15.51
N GLN A 210 12.09 9.11 15.95
CA GLN A 210 11.96 8.74 17.36
C GLN A 210 13.23 8.06 17.90
N LEU A 211 13.84 7.17 17.12
CA LEU A 211 15.11 6.52 17.49
C LEU A 211 16.22 7.56 17.73
N ALA A 212 16.31 8.60 16.90
CA ALA A 212 17.27 9.68 17.09
C ALA A 212 17.05 10.45 18.41
N ARG A 213 15.92 10.25 19.08
CA ARG A 213 15.54 10.80 20.39
C ARG A 213 15.60 9.79 21.53
N GLY A 214 16.10 8.58 21.25
CA GLY A 214 16.21 7.51 22.24
C GLY A 214 14.88 6.85 22.59
N ARG A 215 13.83 7.00 21.75
CA ARG A 215 12.52 6.41 21.98
C ARG A 215 12.39 5.11 21.21
N THR A 216 12.10 4.02 21.91
CA THR A 216 12.23 2.66 21.36
C THR A 216 10.98 1.78 21.53
N GLU A 217 9.95 2.27 22.25
CA GLU A 217 8.75 1.48 22.51
C GLU A 217 7.66 1.79 21.48
N CYS A 218 7.49 0.89 20.51
CA CYS A 218 6.38 0.94 19.56
C CYS A 218 5.13 0.29 20.15
N LEU A 219 3.96 0.87 19.87
CA LEU A 219 2.67 0.36 20.34
C LEU A 219 1.71 0.15 19.16
N GLN A 220 1.28 -1.09 18.96
CA GLN A 220 0.17 -1.43 18.07
C GLN A 220 -1.14 -1.41 18.86
N LEU A 221 -2.13 -0.69 18.36
CA LEU A 221 -3.49 -0.66 18.91
C LEU A 221 -4.46 -1.39 17.98
N GLY A 222 -5.12 -2.41 18.52
CA GLY A 222 -6.09 -3.23 17.80
C GLY A 222 -5.47 -4.13 16.73
N TRP A 223 -6.35 -4.70 15.93
CA TRP A 223 -5.97 -5.49 14.77
C TRP A 223 -5.64 -4.55 13.60
N LEU A 224 -4.57 -4.88 12.89
CA LEU A 224 -4.14 -4.20 11.66
C LEU A 224 -4.28 -5.13 10.46
N TYR A 225 -4.25 -4.54 9.28
CA TYR A 225 -4.03 -5.31 8.07
C TYR A 225 -2.76 -6.16 8.20
N VAL A 226 -2.83 -7.40 7.75
CA VAL A 226 -1.79 -8.41 8.05
C VAL A 226 -0.37 -7.97 7.69
N ASP A 227 -0.19 -7.31 6.54
CA ASP A 227 1.14 -6.86 6.13
C ASP A 227 1.60 -5.60 6.91
N SER A 228 0.69 -4.75 7.40
CA SER A 228 1.03 -3.66 8.33
C SER A 228 1.59 -4.21 9.64
N GLY A 229 0.92 -5.23 10.19
CA GLY A 229 1.43 -5.95 11.37
C GLY A 229 2.79 -6.62 11.11
N HIS A 230 2.99 -7.21 9.93
CA HIS A 230 4.28 -7.78 9.56
C HIS A 230 5.38 -6.72 9.44
N ILE A 231 5.07 -5.51 8.98
CA ILE A 231 6.05 -4.40 8.96
C ILE A 231 6.50 -4.08 10.38
N LEU A 232 5.57 -3.91 11.32
CA LEU A 232 5.92 -3.64 12.72
C LEU A 232 6.76 -4.76 13.34
N GLN A 233 6.46 -6.02 13.02
CA GLN A 233 7.19 -7.17 13.58
C GLN A 233 8.60 -7.37 13.00
N LYS A 234 8.80 -7.05 11.71
CA LYS A 234 10.01 -7.45 10.97
C LYS A 234 10.99 -6.32 10.73
N TYR A 235 10.55 -5.06 10.79
CA TYR A 235 11.38 -3.92 10.39
C TYR A 235 11.66 -2.93 11.53
N LEU A 236 11.41 -3.34 12.76
CA LEU A 236 11.97 -2.68 13.94
C LEU A 236 13.50 -2.83 13.97
N SER A 237 14.18 -1.88 14.54
CA SER A 237 15.60 -2.02 14.86
C SER A 237 15.81 -2.98 16.03
N ALA A 238 17.05 -3.43 16.25
CA ALA A 238 17.36 -4.32 17.38
C ALA A 238 17.16 -3.68 18.76
N GLU A 239 17.07 -2.36 18.82
CA GLU A 239 16.89 -1.57 20.04
C GLU A 239 15.41 -1.34 20.37
N GLU A 240 14.50 -1.63 19.43
CA GLU A 240 13.08 -1.36 19.58
C GLU A 240 12.31 -2.58 20.05
N THR A 241 11.23 -2.31 20.78
CA THR A 241 10.24 -3.31 21.17
C THR A 241 8.86 -2.95 20.63
N LEU A 242 8.02 -3.98 20.43
CA LEU A 242 6.64 -3.84 20.00
C LEU A 242 5.71 -4.36 21.09
N SER A 243 4.93 -3.46 21.67
CA SER A 243 3.78 -3.81 22.51
C SER A 243 2.51 -3.84 21.66
N VAL A 244 1.56 -4.70 22.01
CA VAL A 244 0.27 -4.80 21.32
C VAL A 244 -0.86 -4.77 22.34
N GLU A 245 -1.84 -3.87 22.11
CA GLU A 245 -3.08 -3.81 22.85
C GLU A 245 -4.26 -4.07 21.91
N TYR A 246 -4.94 -5.19 22.10
CA TYR A 246 -6.03 -5.59 21.20
C TYR A 246 -7.38 -5.03 21.60
N ALA A 247 -7.59 -4.66 22.85
CA ALA A 247 -8.86 -4.15 23.36
C ALA A 247 -9.10 -2.67 22.97
N ILE A 248 -9.21 -2.41 21.67
CA ILE A 248 -9.23 -1.04 21.10
C ILE A 248 -10.40 -0.19 21.65
N CYS A 249 -11.49 -0.83 22.10
CA CYS A 249 -12.64 -0.14 22.69
C CYS A 249 -12.44 0.20 24.18
N ASP A 250 -11.41 -0.36 24.84
CA ASP A 250 -11.09 -0.05 26.23
C ASP A 250 -10.10 1.14 26.28
N THR A 251 -10.66 2.34 26.15
CA THR A 251 -9.86 3.57 26.13
C THR A 251 -9.02 3.71 27.41
N GLU A 252 -9.56 3.34 28.59
CA GLU A 252 -8.81 3.50 29.84
C GLU A 252 -7.58 2.57 29.89
N ALA A 253 -7.71 1.34 29.43
CA ALA A 253 -6.58 0.41 29.32
C ALA A 253 -5.51 0.94 28.36
N ILE A 254 -5.91 1.52 27.22
CA ILE A 254 -5.01 2.13 26.25
C ILE A 254 -4.26 3.32 26.89
N LEU A 255 -4.98 4.22 27.55
CA LEU A 255 -4.37 5.39 28.20
C LEU A 255 -3.36 4.97 29.27
N ALA A 256 -3.72 3.99 30.12
CA ALA A 256 -2.81 3.45 31.11
C ALA A 256 -1.57 2.81 30.47
N LYS A 257 -1.72 2.11 29.34
CA LYS A 257 -0.61 1.55 28.60
C LYS A 257 0.32 2.63 28.05
N VAL A 258 -0.23 3.66 27.40
CA VAL A 258 0.52 4.82 26.87
C VAL A 258 1.30 5.51 28.00
N GLU A 259 0.66 5.76 29.14
CA GLU A 259 1.30 6.36 30.30
C GLU A 259 2.44 5.47 30.85
N SER A 260 2.24 4.15 30.89
CA SER A 260 3.25 3.21 31.37
C SER A 260 4.51 3.15 30.52
N LEU A 261 4.41 3.46 29.23
CA LEU A 261 5.54 3.53 28.31
C LEU A 261 6.31 4.86 28.43
N GLY A 262 5.63 5.92 28.85
CA GLY A 262 6.25 7.21 29.20
C GLY A 262 7.16 7.76 28.10
N GLU A 263 8.33 8.26 28.49
CA GLU A 263 9.31 8.83 27.58
C GLU A 263 9.91 7.83 26.58
N ALA A 264 9.76 6.53 26.79
CA ALA A 264 10.22 5.51 25.84
C ALA A 264 9.26 5.34 24.67
N LEU A 265 8.01 5.82 24.77
CA LEU A 265 6.99 5.70 23.71
C LEU A 265 7.47 6.34 22.40
N SER A 266 7.55 5.54 21.35
CA SER A 266 8.03 5.90 20.03
C SER A 266 6.85 6.16 19.08
N VAL A 267 6.40 5.14 18.37
CA VAL A 267 5.32 5.23 17.38
C VAL A 267 4.13 4.39 17.84
N VAL A 268 2.96 5.00 17.85
CA VAL A 268 1.68 4.31 18.04
C VAL A 268 1.01 4.13 16.69
N VAL A 269 0.53 2.93 16.41
CA VAL A 269 -0.09 2.59 15.12
C VAL A 269 -1.46 1.99 15.35
N LEU A 270 -2.45 2.47 14.61
CA LEU A 270 -3.80 1.88 14.60
C LEU A 270 -4.47 2.00 13.22
N GLU A 271 -5.38 1.07 12.92
CA GLU A 271 -6.36 1.20 11.85
C GLU A 271 -7.68 1.72 12.43
N PHE A 272 -8.34 2.59 11.68
CA PHE A 272 -9.59 3.22 12.12
C PHE A 272 -10.67 3.13 11.04
N PRO A 273 -11.65 2.21 11.22
CA PRO A 273 -11.77 1.18 12.27
C PRO A 273 -10.74 0.05 12.10
N THR A 274 -10.63 -0.83 13.10
CA THR A 274 -9.77 -2.01 13.03
C THR A 274 -10.20 -2.99 11.95
N ASN A 275 -9.26 -3.73 11.39
CA ASN A 275 -9.51 -4.75 10.38
C ASN A 275 -9.23 -6.15 10.97
N PRO A 276 -10.18 -7.11 11.02
CA PRO A 276 -11.48 -7.11 10.32
C PRO A 276 -12.69 -6.71 11.19
N PHE A 277 -12.52 -6.40 12.47
CA PHE A 277 -13.65 -6.32 13.42
C PHE A 277 -14.40 -4.99 13.38
N CYS A 278 -13.90 -3.98 12.65
CA CYS A 278 -14.51 -2.66 12.53
C CYS A 278 -14.76 -1.97 13.90
N GLU A 279 -13.88 -2.20 14.85
CA GLU A 279 -13.92 -1.56 16.17
C GLU A 279 -13.35 -0.16 16.09
N LEU A 280 -13.90 0.76 16.88
CA LEU A 280 -13.54 2.18 16.88
C LEU A 280 -12.84 2.56 18.19
N ALA A 281 -11.77 3.34 18.06
CA ALA A 281 -11.04 3.96 19.16
C ALA A 281 -11.55 5.37 19.48
N ASP A 282 -11.34 5.84 20.70
CA ASP A 282 -11.45 7.27 21.04
C ASP A 282 -10.18 8.01 20.58
N LEU A 283 -10.16 8.37 19.29
CA LEU A 283 -9.00 9.00 18.68
C LEU A 283 -8.54 10.26 19.41
N LYS A 284 -9.47 11.05 19.90
CA LYS A 284 -9.15 12.31 20.58
C LYS A 284 -8.35 12.05 21.85
N ARG A 285 -8.87 11.21 22.73
CA ARG A 285 -8.21 10.91 24.01
C ARG A 285 -6.86 10.20 23.80
N ILE A 286 -6.82 9.29 22.83
CA ILE A 286 -5.59 8.53 22.52
C ILE A 286 -4.52 9.47 21.95
N SER A 287 -4.86 10.33 20.99
CA SER A 287 -3.89 11.27 20.40
C SER A 287 -3.33 12.24 21.46
N GLU A 288 -4.20 12.82 22.30
CA GLU A 288 -3.78 13.69 23.41
C GLU A 288 -2.81 12.98 24.36
N ALA A 289 -3.08 11.73 24.72
CA ALA A 289 -2.20 10.95 25.59
C ALA A 289 -0.86 10.62 24.93
N VAL A 290 -0.87 10.18 23.67
CA VAL A 290 0.35 9.84 22.91
C VAL A 290 1.25 11.07 22.79
N TRP A 291 0.70 12.21 22.40
CA TRP A 291 1.47 13.46 22.28
C TRP A 291 1.98 14.00 23.63
N ALA A 292 1.22 13.80 24.71
CA ALA A 292 1.68 14.17 26.05
C ALA A 292 2.95 13.40 26.49
N GLN A 293 3.12 12.15 26.00
CA GLN A 293 4.33 11.36 26.20
C GLN A 293 5.42 11.64 25.15
N GLY A 294 5.16 12.51 24.14
CA GLY A 294 6.08 12.78 23.03
C GLY A 294 6.17 11.65 22.00
N GLY A 295 5.23 10.72 22.02
CA GLY A 295 5.04 9.71 20.97
C GLY A 295 4.47 10.31 19.69
N LEU A 296 4.56 9.59 18.58
CA LEU A 296 3.92 9.92 17.29
C LEU A 296 2.81 8.92 16.97
N LEU A 297 1.73 9.40 16.35
CA LEU A 297 0.56 8.59 16.03
C LEU A 297 0.38 8.44 14.52
N LEU A 298 0.42 7.18 14.05
CA LEU A 298 0.11 6.76 12.68
C LEU A 298 -1.28 6.13 12.63
N ILE A 299 -2.18 6.68 11.82
CA ILE A 299 -3.53 6.17 11.62
C ILE A 299 -3.74 5.74 10.17
N ASP A 300 -4.32 4.54 9.98
CA ASP A 300 -4.77 4.06 8.67
C ASP A 300 -6.31 3.97 8.62
N PRO A 301 -7.01 4.96 8.02
CA PRO A 301 -8.46 4.95 7.86
C PRO A 301 -8.92 4.28 6.54
N SER A 302 -8.15 3.36 5.95
CA SER A 302 -8.47 2.78 4.62
C SER A 302 -9.87 2.16 4.56
N ILE A 303 -10.38 1.57 5.65
CA ILE A 303 -11.72 0.95 5.68
C ILE A 303 -12.83 2.01 5.60
N LEU A 304 -12.68 3.13 6.30
CA LEU A 304 -13.65 4.24 6.23
C LEU A 304 -13.50 5.06 4.95
N SER A 305 -12.34 5.03 4.33
CA SER A 305 -12.03 5.88 3.19
C SER A 305 -11.82 7.36 3.54
N VAL A 306 -10.95 7.99 2.77
CA VAL A 306 -10.73 9.46 2.82
C VAL A 306 -12.00 10.28 2.52
N TYR A 307 -13.05 9.65 1.97
CA TYR A 307 -14.32 10.30 1.62
C TYR A 307 -15.32 10.34 2.79
N ASN A 308 -15.16 9.51 3.82
CA ASN A 308 -16.10 9.42 4.93
C ASN A 308 -15.62 10.10 6.20
N VAL A 309 -14.32 10.07 6.48
CA VAL A 309 -13.77 10.56 7.75
C VAL A 309 -12.45 11.30 7.54
N ASN A 310 -12.34 12.45 8.17
CA ASN A 310 -11.08 13.16 8.30
C ASN A 310 -10.47 12.87 9.68
N CYS A 311 -9.42 12.06 9.71
CA CYS A 311 -8.66 11.75 10.92
C CYS A 311 -7.42 12.64 11.10
N THR A 312 -7.15 13.58 10.20
CA THR A 312 -5.95 14.45 10.24
C THR A 312 -5.76 15.17 11.58
N PRO A 313 -6.81 15.69 12.25
CA PRO A 313 -6.63 16.37 13.52
C PRO A 313 -6.14 15.49 14.68
N TYR A 314 -6.17 14.17 14.52
CA TYR A 314 -5.86 13.19 15.56
C TYR A 314 -4.59 12.37 15.29
N ALA A 315 -3.86 12.66 14.22
CA ALA A 315 -2.67 11.91 13.84
C ALA A 315 -1.50 12.83 13.54
N ASP A 316 -0.28 12.33 13.65
CA ASP A 316 0.90 12.96 13.04
C ASP A 316 0.96 12.61 11.55
N VAL A 317 0.64 11.36 11.22
CA VAL A 317 0.62 10.85 9.85
C VAL A 317 -0.61 9.99 9.62
N LEU A 318 -1.32 10.25 8.51
CA LEU A 318 -2.31 9.33 7.97
C LEU A 318 -1.73 8.60 6.77
N VAL A 319 -2.06 7.32 6.66
CA VAL A 319 -1.83 6.54 5.45
C VAL A 319 -3.13 5.94 4.97
N SER A 320 -3.33 5.82 3.68
CA SER A 320 -4.54 5.18 3.15
C SER A 320 -4.28 4.47 1.83
N SER A 321 -4.93 3.31 1.67
CA SER A 321 -4.95 2.60 0.41
C SER A 321 -5.96 3.22 -0.54
N LEU A 322 -5.51 4.03 -1.48
CA LEU A 322 -6.36 4.62 -2.53
C LEU A 322 -6.89 3.55 -3.52
N THR A 323 -6.28 2.36 -3.54
CA THR A 323 -6.75 1.18 -4.29
C THR A 323 -8.21 0.82 -3.98
N LYS A 324 -8.69 1.12 -2.77
CA LYS A 324 -10.01 0.64 -2.26
C LYS A 324 -11.15 1.50 -2.82
N TYR A 325 -11.32 2.72 -2.34
CA TYR A 325 -12.46 3.56 -2.67
C TYR A 325 -12.14 4.64 -3.71
N ALA A 326 -10.94 5.23 -3.68
CA ALA A 326 -10.54 6.24 -4.65
C ALA A 326 -10.38 5.63 -6.05
N ALA A 327 -9.75 4.45 -6.15
CA ALA A 327 -9.68 3.65 -7.36
C ALA A 327 -10.82 2.62 -7.45
N HIS A 328 -12.05 3.06 -7.18
CA HIS A 328 -13.24 2.18 -7.08
C HIS A 328 -13.56 1.40 -8.36
N THR A 329 -12.95 1.76 -9.48
CA THR A 329 -13.01 0.98 -10.74
C THR A 329 -12.24 -0.33 -10.67
N GLY A 330 -11.33 -0.51 -9.68
CA GLY A 330 -10.64 -1.78 -9.43
C GLY A 330 -9.49 -2.09 -10.40
N ASP A 331 -8.89 -1.06 -11.03
CA ASP A 331 -7.83 -1.23 -12.01
C ASP A 331 -6.55 -0.41 -11.72
N VAL A 332 -6.44 0.16 -10.52
CA VAL A 332 -5.27 0.90 -10.04
C VAL A 332 -4.93 0.47 -8.62
N MET A 333 -3.65 0.23 -8.36
CA MET A 333 -3.10 0.14 -7.01
C MET A 333 -2.39 1.45 -6.67
N ALA A 334 -2.79 2.11 -5.58
CA ALA A 334 -2.21 3.37 -5.12
C ALA A 334 -2.33 3.52 -3.61
N GLY A 335 -1.52 4.41 -3.05
CA GLY A 335 -1.59 4.83 -1.65
C GLY A 335 -1.38 6.31 -1.49
N THR A 336 -1.69 6.83 -0.33
CA THR A 336 -1.38 8.20 0.07
C THR A 336 -0.82 8.27 1.47
N VAL A 337 0.07 9.21 1.68
CA VAL A 337 0.50 9.68 2.99
C VAL A 337 0.03 11.12 3.14
N VAL A 338 -0.61 11.41 4.25
CA VAL A 338 -1.04 12.76 4.63
C VAL A 338 -0.36 13.12 5.94
N LEU A 339 0.42 14.18 5.94
CA LEU A 339 1.08 14.72 7.13
C LEU A 339 0.19 15.76 7.80
N ASN A 340 0.10 15.69 9.11
CA ASN A 340 -0.50 16.77 9.89
C ASN A 340 0.50 17.93 10.03
N GLU A 341 0.16 19.10 9.47
CA GLU A 341 1.03 20.28 9.54
C GLU A 341 1.26 20.78 10.98
N ALA A 342 0.40 20.38 11.92
CA ALA A 342 0.55 20.68 13.34
C ALA A 342 1.49 19.71 14.08
N SER A 343 1.95 18.63 13.44
CA SER A 343 2.90 17.70 14.04
C SER A 343 4.23 18.38 14.35
N VAL A 344 4.77 18.12 15.53
CA VAL A 344 6.09 18.63 15.96
C VAL A 344 7.24 18.12 15.09
N ALA A 345 7.01 17.05 14.32
CA ALA A 345 7.97 16.39 13.45
C ALA A 345 7.71 16.65 11.95
N TYR A 346 6.79 17.55 11.60
CA TYR A 346 6.30 17.74 10.22
C TYR A 346 7.41 17.81 9.17
N ALA A 347 8.41 18.66 9.39
CA ALA A 347 9.46 18.92 8.39
C ALA A 347 10.34 17.68 8.16
N GLU A 348 10.77 17.05 9.25
CA GLU A 348 11.64 15.87 9.20
C GLU A 348 10.90 14.62 8.71
N LEU A 349 9.61 14.47 9.08
CA LEU A 349 8.77 13.38 8.56
C LEU A 349 8.55 13.53 7.06
N ARG A 350 8.36 14.74 6.54
CA ARG A 350 8.21 14.98 5.11
C ARG A 350 9.46 14.54 4.33
N GLU A 351 10.65 14.86 4.83
CA GLU A 351 11.92 14.44 4.23
C GLU A 351 12.08 12.91 4.35
N GLY A 352 11.85 12.35 5.55
CA GLY A 352 11.97 10.91 5.81
C GLY A 352 11.03 10.07 4.97
N ILE A 353 9.77 10.53 4.77
CA ILE A 353 8.81 9.86 3.90
C ILE A 353 9.30 9.85 2.45
N SER A 354 9.79 10.97 1.95
CA SER A 354 10.35 11.06 0.59
C SER A 354 11.50 10.08 0.36
N ALA A 355 12.29 9.78 1.39
CA ALA A 355 13.38 8.82 1.30
C ALA A 355 12.93 7.38 1.09
N HIS A 356 11.69 7.03 1.42
CA HIS A 356 11.15 5.67 1.35
C HIS A 356 9.94 5.53 0.41
N ALA A 357 9.29 6.64 0.06
CA ALA A 357 8.13 6.64 -0.81
C ALA A 357 8.51 6.35 -2.26
N ILE A 358 7.71 5.53 -2.91
CA ILE A 358 7.80 5.24 -4.34
C ILE A 358 6.64 5.97 -5.01
N PRO A 359 6.90 7.00 -5.82
CA PRO A 359 5.82 7.77 -6.45
C PRO A 359 5.00 6.92 -7.41
N LEU A 360 3.70 7.20 -7.50
CA LEU A 360 2.82 6.51 -8.44
C LEU A 360 3.21 6.85 -9.89
N HIS A 361 3.12 5.88 -10.79
CA HIS A 361 3.44 6.07 -12.20
C HIS A 361 2.41 6.95 -12.92
N GLY A 362 2.83 7.72 -13.93
CA GLY A 362 1.97 8.68 -14.64
C GLY A 362 0.68 8.08 -15.20
N ALA A 363 0.75 6.93 -15.88
CA ALA A 363 -0.42 6.26 -16.41
C ALA A 363 -1.37 5.74 -15.31
N ASP A 364 -0.83 5.31 -14.16
CA ASP A 364 -1.63 4.94 -12.98
C ASP A 364 -2.25 6.17 -12.32
N LEU A 365 -1.53 7.31 -12.25
CA LEU A 365 -2.06 8.59 -11.78
C LEU A 365 -3.26 9.05 -12.62
N CYS A 366 -3.19 8.93 -13.94
CA CYS A 366 -4.28 9.28 -14.83
C CYS A 366 -5.50 8.39 -14.63
N ALA A 367 -5.29 7.08 -14.45
CA ALA A 367 -6.37 6.15 -14.17
C ALA A 367 -7.00 6.43 -12.79
N LEU A 368 -6.18 6.71 -11.78
CA LEU A 368 -6.64 7.10 -10.45
C LEU A 368 -7.47 8.40 -10.49
N GLN A 369 -6.96 9.44 -11.15
CA GLN A 369 -7.68 10.70 -11.31
C GLN A 369 -9.05 10.53 -11.99
N ARG A 370 -9.14 9.70 -13.05
CA ARG A 370 -10.42 9.39 -13.68
C ARG A 370 -11.39 8.70 -12.72
N SER A 371 -10.91 7.70 -11.97
CA SER A 371 -11.70 6.99 -10.98
C SER A 371 -12.21 7.91 -9.87
N MET A 372 -11.36 8.80 -9.36
CA MET A 372 -11.72 9.72 -8.28
C MET A 372 -12.86 10.69 -8.63
N ARG A 373 -13.10 10.99 -9.92
CA ARG A 373 -14.22 11.86 -10.34
C ARG A 373 -15.60 11.35 -9.91
N THR A 374 -15.76 10.06 -9.72
CA THR A 374 -17.01 9.41 -9.33
C THR A 374 -16.92 8.63 -8.02
N ALA A 375 -15.77 8.69 -7.34
CA ALA A 375 -15.53 7.94 -6.11
C ALA A 375 -16.46 8.39 -4.98
N GLN A 376 -16.67 9.70 -4.80
CA GLN A 376 -17.58 10.25 -3.79
C GLN A 376 -18.99 9.64 -3.90
N SER A 377 -19.60 9.72 -5.08
CA SER A 377 -20.94 9.18 -5.31
C SER A 377 -21.02 7.66 -5.16
N SER A 378 -19.92 6.95 -5.45
CA SER A 378 -19.81 5.51 -5.22
C SER A 378 -19.77 5.18 -3.74
N VAL A 379 -19.02 5.93 -2.94
CA VAL A 379 -18.95 5.77 -1.49
C VAL A 379 -20.29 6.08 -0.83
N GLU A 380 -20.97 7.16 -1.22
CA GLU A 380 -22.32 7.52 -0.74
C GLU A 380 -23.29 6.37 -0.98
N ARG A 381 -23.31 5.78 -2.18
CA ARG A 381 -24.16 4.62 -2.50
C ARG A 381 -23.78 3.38 -1.68
N ILE A 382 -22.50 3.15 -1.39
CA ILE A 382 -22.05 2.07 -0.51
C ILE A 382 -22.62 2.29 0.89
N ASN A 383 -22.54 3.52 1.42
CA ASN A 383 -23.05 3.86 2.74
C ASN A 383 -24.57 3.62 2.84
N GLU A 384 -25.35 4.09 1.87
CA GLU A 384 -26.79 3.86 1.81
C GLU A 384 -27.14 2.36 1.76
N ASN A 385 -26.45 1.60 0.91
CA ASN A 385 -26.68 0.16 0.80
C ASN A 385 -26.30 -0.57 2.09
N THR A 386 -25.21 -0.16 2.74
CA THR A 386 -24.78 -0.72 4.03
C THR A 386 -25.86 -0.54 5.09
N CYS A 387 -26.45 0.66 5.23
CA CYS A 387 -27.55 0.90 6.15
C CYS A 387 -28.73 -0.05 5.88
N ARG A 388 -29.15 -0.18 4.61
CA ARG A 388 -30.26 -1.08 4.21
C ARG A 388 -29.96 -2.55 4.55
N VAL A 389 -28.72 -3.01 4.32
CA VAL A 389 -28.32 -4.38 4.64
C VAL A 389 -28.28 -4.60 6.16
N VAL A 390 -27.76 -3.65 6.92
CA VAL A 390 -27.77 -3.70 8.39
C VAL A 390 -29.19 -3.80 8.94
N ASP A 391 -30.11 -2.97 8.46
CA ASP A 391 -31.52 -3.01 8.89
C ASP A 391 -32.18 -4.35 8.55
N PHE A 392 -31.92 -4.89 7.36
CA PHE A 392 -32.39 -6.23 6.98
C PHE A 392 -31.83 -7.31 7.91
N LEU A 393 -30.52 -7.27 8.19
CA LEU A 393 -29.87 -8.28 9.04
C LEU A 393 -30.33 -8.21 10.49
N LYS A 394 -30.52 -7.01 11.06
CA LYS A 394 -31.06 -6.82 12.41
C LYS A 394 -32.46 -7.46 12.59
N GLY A 395 -33.28 -7.46 11.53
CA GLY A 395 -34.61 -8.08 11.53
C GLY A 395 -34.60 -9.58 11.14
N HIS A 396 -33.46 -10.15 10.74
CA HIS A 396 -33.42 -11.49 10.20
C HIS A 396 -33.33 -12.56 11.31
N PRO A 397 -34.22 -13.58 11.35
CA PRO A 397 -34.31 -14.54 12.48
C PRO A 397 -33.07 -15.43 12.66
N LYS A 398 -32.21 -15.52 11.66
CA LYS A 398 -30.94 -16.30 11.70
C LYS A 398 -29.71 -15.47 12.06
N VAL A 399 -29.86 -14.15 12.27
CA VAL A 399 -28.78 -13.25 12.67
C VAL A 399 -28.97 -12.94 14.16
N ARG A 400 -27.88 -13.03 14.93
CA ARG A 400 -27.87 -12.75 16.37
C ARG A 400 -26.95 -11.59 16.66
#